data_8c6897c1c566d9fe3b618ff775526a74
#
_entry.id   8c6897c1c566d9fe3b618ff775526a74
#
_cell.length_a   1.000
_cell.length_b   1.000
_cell.length_c   1.000
_cell.angle_alpha   90.00
_cell.angle_beta   90.00
_cell.angle_gamma   90.00
#
_symmetry.space_group_name_H-M   'P 1'
#
loop_
_entity.id
_entity.type
_entity.pdbx_description
1 polymer ?
#
loop_
_entity_poly.entity_id
_entity_poly.type
_entity_poly.pdbx_seq_one_letter_code
_entity_poly.pdbx_strand_id
1 'polypeptide(L)'
;KVDGIILVGSNFIGTTEDENQYIKDVSTQVPIMLLNASFDYPNVYSTLCDDYTTMFEATESMLDSGIADPVYIYNSISYSGRKKLNGFKDALKKHGISDIENRIHKYDGDSQQFNEIADFMDQVAKEAPPFHGVIAADDVLAVGVVKYAQRNHISVPDDLSIIGYNNSMLTTCCIPELTSVDNRLETQTHQLVQTLVGVLSGEEMPKKSIFSGKLIKRGTTLF
;
A
#
# COMPACT_ATOMS: atom_id res chain seq x y z
N LYS A 1 -32.54 -8.79 2.93
CA LYS A 1 -32.51 -7.67 2.00
C LYS A 1 -31.71 -6.55 2.65
N VAL A 2 -30.76 -5.98 1.92
CA VAL A 2 -29.91 -4.86 2.37
C VAL A 2 -30.21 -3.66 1.48
N ASP A 3 -29.96 -2.44 1.98
CA ASP A 3 -30.21 -1.20 1.25
C ASP A 3 -28.95 -0.70 0.51
N GLY A 4 -27.77 -1.19 0.87
CA GLY A 4 -26.50 -0.91 0.21
C GLY A 4 -25.41 -1.85 0.67
N ILE A 5 -24.26 -1.89 -0.04
CA ILE A 5 -23.14 -2.79 0.25
C ILE A 5 -21.85 -1.98 0.25
N ILE A 6 -20.99 -2.23 1.23
CA ILE A 6 -19.61 -1.72 1.27
C ILE A 6 -18.66 -2.88 1.05
N LEU A 7 -17.78 -2.77 0.05
CA LEU A 7 -16.72 -3.74 -0.25
C LEU A 7 -15.36 -3.11 -0.05
N VAL A 8 -14.49 -3.82 0.68
CA VAL A 8 -13.08 -3.44 0.84
C VAL A 8 -12.27 -4.14 -0.25
N GLY A 9 -11.68 -3.36 -1.15
CA GLY A 9 -11.15 -3.83 -2.43
C GLY A 9 -10.10 -4.93 -2.39
N SER A 10 -9.28 -5.00 -1.33
CA SER A 10 -8.25 -6.03 -1.22
C SER A 10 -8.81 -7.46 -1.05
N ASN A 11 -10.05 -7.58 -0.55
CA ASN A 11 -10.63 -8.88 -0.19
C ASN A 11 -11.68 -9.38 -1.19
N PHE A 12 -12.32 -8.47 -1.92
CA PHE A 12 -13.50 -8.77 -2.73
C PHE A 12 -13.34 -8.41 -4.21
N ILE A 13 -12.20 -7.83 -4.60
CA ILE A 13 -11.99 -7.39 -5.97
C ILE A 13 -10.94 -8.24 -6.63
N GLY A 14 -11.36 -8.96 -7.66
CA GLY A 14 -10.50 -9.77 -8.50
C GLY A 14 -9.62 -8.93 -9.44
N THR A 15 -8.76 -9.60 -10.17
CA THR A 15 -7.81 -8.98 -11.10
C THR A 15 -8.34 -8.84 -12.51
N THR A 16 -9.39 -9.59 -12.85
CA THR A 16 -10.02 -9.62 -14.17
C THR A 16 -11.45 -9.03 -14.13
N GLU A 17 -11.98 -8.66 -15.28
CA GLU A 17 -13.35 -8.16 -15.40
C GLU A 17 -14.38 -9.25 -15.05
N ASP A 18 -14.14 -10.49 -15.47
CA ASP A 18 -15.03 -11.62 -15.19
C ASP A 18 -15.14 -11.92 -13.68
N GLU A 19 -14.02 -11.85 -12.96
CA GLU A 19 -14.01 -12.01 -11.49
C GLU A 19 -14.82 -10.94 -10.76
N ASN A 20 -15.03 -9.78 -11.39
CA ASN A 20 -15.75 -8.65 -10.82
C ASN A 20 -17.19 -8.48 -11.38
N GLN A 21 -17.65 -9.37 -12.26
CA GLN A 21 -18.97 -9.30 -12.87
C GLN A 21 -20.09 -9.24 -11.81
N TYR A 22 -19.93 -9.92 -10.68
CA TYR A 22 -20.91 -9.91 -9.58
C TYR A 22 -21.13 -8.50 -9.02
N ILE A 23 -20.11 -7.61 -9.02
CA ILE A 23 -20.25 -6.22 -8.57
C ILE A 23 -21.22 -5.48 -9.50
N LYS A 24 -21.04 -5.67 -10.81
CA LYS A 24 -21.90 -5.08 -11.83
C LYS A 24 -23.35 -5.57 -11.70
N ASP A 25 -23.53 -6.87 -11.54
CA ASP A 25 -24.85 -7.49 -11.42
C ASP A 25 -25.60 -7.02 -10.17
N VAL A 26 -24.93 -6.99 -9.01
CA VAL A 26 -25.53 -6.55 -7.74
C VAL A 26 -25.78 -5.05 -7.74
N SER A 27 -24.95 -4.24 -8.41
CA SER A 27 -25.14 -2.79 -8.50
C SER A 27 -26.43 -2.36 -9.19
N THR A 28 -27.05 -3.25 -9.97
CA THR A 28 -28.37 -3.01 -10.56
C THR A 28 -29.52 -3.04 -9.54
N GLN A 29 -29.28 -3.59 -8.36
CA GLN A 29 -30.30 -3.79 -7.31
C GLN A 29 -30.08 -2.87 -6.11
N VAL A 30 -28.83 -2.67 -5.69
CA VAL A 30 -28.48 -1.85 -4.54
C VAL A 30 -27.18 -1.07 -4.81
N PRO A 31 -26.97 0.12 -4.20
CA PRO A 31 -25.73 0.85 -4.33
C PRO A 31 -24.56 0.08 -3.70
N ILE A 32 -23.42 0.10 -4.39
CA ILE A 32 -22.17 -0.51 -3.94
C ILE A 32 -21.13 0.58 -3.72
N MET A 33 -20.57 0.58 -2.52
CA MET A 33 -19.45 1.43 -2.12
C MET A 33 -18.16 0.63 -2.13
N LEU A 34 -17.16 1.06 -2.90
CA LEU A 34 -15.86 0.42 -2.98
C LEU A 34 -14.81 1.24 -2.22
N LEU A 35 -14.12 0.60 -1.29
CA LEU A 35 -12.94 1.16 -0.63
C LEU A 35 -11.66 0.57 -1.27
N ASN A 36 -10.73 1.44 -1.67
CA ASN A 36 -9.45 1.08 -2.30
C ASN A 36 -9.57 0.34 -3.64
N ALA A 37 -10.68 0.54 -4.35
CA ALA A 37 -10.86 0.08 -5.73
C ALA A 37 -11.86 0.95 -6.48
N SER A 38 -11.89 0.86 -7.81
CA SER A 38 -12.80 1.64 -8.64
C SER A 38 -13.20 0.88 -9.89
N PHE A 39 -14.51 0.84 -10.15
CA PHE A 39 -15.11 0.39 -11.40
C PHE A 39 -16.13 1.41 -11.89
N ASP A 40 -16.22 1.54 -13.19
CA ASP A 40 -17.19 2.43 -13.85
C ASP A 40 -18.48 1.66 -14.18
N TYR A 41 -19.19 1.25 -13.12
CA TYR A 41 -20.50 0.61 -13.24
C TYR A 41 -21.60 1.52 -12.71
N PRO A 42 -22.84 1.39 -13.24
CA PRO A 42 -23.99 2.09 -12.69
C PRO A 42 -24.13 1.77 -11.19
N ASN A 43 -24.48 2.78 -10.40
CA ASN A 43 -24.72 2.62 -8.95
C ASN A 43 -23.54 2.07 -8.12
N VAL A 44 -22.31 2.19 -8.66
CA VAL A 44 -21.05 1.91 -7.95
C VAL A 44 -20.35 3.23 -7.65
N TYR A 45 -19.91 3.37 -6.40
CA TYR A 45 -19.24 4.55 -5.88
C TYR A 45 -17.90 4.11 -5.28
N SER A 46 -16.86 4.90 -5.45
CA SER A 46 -15.50 4.51 -5.07
C SER A 46 -14.82 5.59 -4.25
N THR A 47 -14.16 5.18 -3.18
CA THR A 47 -13.27 6.03 -2.40
C THR A 47 -11.91 5.35 -2.27
N LEU A 48 -10.83 6.04 -2.64
CA LEU A 48 -9.50 5.45 -2.71
C LEU A 48 -8.40 6.48 -2.49
N CYS A 49 -7.22 5.98 -2.12
CA CYS A 49 -5.98 6.74 -2.18
C CYS A 49 -5.42 6.74 -3.62
N ASP A 50 -4.73 7.79 -4.01
CA ASP A 50 -3.84 7.77 -5.18
C ASP A 50 -2.55 7.02 -4.82
N ASP A 51 -2.68 5.69 -4.71
CA ASP A 51 -1.58 4.81 -4.30
C ASP A 51 -0.38 4.87 -5.25
N TYR A 52 -0.63 5.16 -6.54
CA TYR A 52 0.45 5.28 -7.53
C TYR A 52 1.31 6.52 -7.23
N THR A 53 0.70 7.70 -7.24
CA THR A 53 1.43 8.95 -6.99
C THR A 53 2.06 8.95 -5.61
N THR A 54 1.33 8.47 -4.60
CA THR A 54 1.81 8.43 -3.21
C THR A 54 3.04 7.52 -3.05
N MET A 55 3.03 6.33 -3.66
CA MET A 55 4.18 5.42 -3.62
C MET A 55 5.34 5.96 -4.45
N PHE A 56 5.06 6.56 -5.61
CA PHE A 56 6.07 7.22 -6.42
C PHE A 56 6.81 8.30 -5.61
N GLU A 57 6.08 9.21 -4.96
CA GLU A 57 6.65 10.29 -4.13
C GLU A 57 7.41 9.76 -2.90
N ALA A 58 6.90 8.70 -2.25
CA ALA A 58 7.60 8.07 -1.13
C ALA A 58 8.93 7.45 -1.57
N THR A 59 8.96 6.81 -2.76
CA THR A 59 10.17 6.25 -3.36
C THR A 59 11.14 7.37 -3.77
N GLU A 60 10.65 8.44 -4.40
CA GLU A 60 11.45 9.62 -4.73
C GLU A 60 12.11 10.22 -3.47
N SER A 61 11.36 10.34 -2.38
CA SER A 61 11.90 10.86 -1.11
C SER A 61 13.09 10.04 -0.60
N MET A 62 13.06 8.71 -0.77
CA MET A 62 14.18 7.84 -0.42
C MET A 62 15.35 8.02 -1.37
N LEU A 63 15.10 8.04 -2.68
CA LEU A 63 16.14 8.21 -3.71
C LEU A 63 16.83 9.58 -3.61
N ASP A 64 16.04 10.64 -3.41
CA ASP A 64 16.56 12.03 -3.26
C ASP A 64 17.39 12.20 -1.98
N SER A 65 17.18 11.36 -0.96
CA SER A 65 18.02 11.34 0.25
C SER A 65 19.42 10.73 0.05
N GLY A 66 19.68 10.18 -1.15
CA GLY A 66 20.95 9.54 -1.50
C GLY A 66 20.94 8.00 -1.41
N ILE A 67 19.82 7.38 -1.04
CA ILE A 67 19.65 5.92 -1.05
C ILE A 67 19.26 5.49 -2.46
N ALA A 68 20.26 5.15 -3.28
CA ALA A 68 20.09 4.86 -4.70
C ALA A 68 19.69 3.41 -5.02
N ASP A 69 19.52 2.57 -4.02
CA ASP A 69 19.37 1.12 -4.17
C ASP A 69 18.21 0.51 -3.38
N PRO A 70 17.02 1.14 -3.32
CA PRO A 70 15.90 0.58 -2.57
C PRO A 70 15.39 -0.72 -3.18
N VAL A 71 14.89 -1.62 -2.32
CA VAL A 71 14.08 -2.77 -2.70
C VAL A 71 12.63 -2.59 -2.26
N TYR A 72 11.70 -3.22 -2.97
CA TYR A 72 10.28 -3.21 -2.67
C TYR A 72 9.82 -4.60 -2.27
N ILE A 73 9.13 -4.69 -1.14
CA ILE A 73 8.51 -5.93 -0.69
C ILE A 73 7.00 -5.80 -0.63
N TYR A 74 6.29 -6.83 -1.08
CA TYR A 74 4.83 -6.84 -1.13
C TYR A 74 4.27 -8.24 -0.94
N ASN A 75 3.00 -8.33 -0.53
CA ASN A 75 2.28 -9.60 -0.31
C ASN A 75 1.01 -9.73 -1.18
N SER A 76 0.59 -8.67 -1.86
CA SER A 76 -0.65 -8.66 -2.62
C SER A 76 -0.53 -7.83 -3.90
N ILE A 77 -1.14 -8.32 -4.98
CA ILE A 77 -1.32 -7.62 -6.27
C ILE A 77 -2.76 -7.14 -6.45
N SER A 78 -3.44 -6.79 -5.36
CA SER A 78 -4.76 -6.15 -5.37
C SER A 78 -4.77 -4.88 -6.24
N TYR A 79 -5.94 -4.27 -6.43
CA TYR A 79 -6.07 -3.00 -7.16
C TYR A 79 -5.09 -1.93 -6.65
N SER A 80 -5.07 -1.71 -5.32
CA SER A 80 -4.12 -0.80 -4.65
C SER A 80 -2.67 -1.30 -4.77
N GLY A 81 -2.41 -2.59 -4.55
CA GLY A 81 -1.09 -3.19 -4.63
C GLY A 81 -0.40 -2.99 -5.99
N ARG A 82 -1.14 -3.16 -7.10
CA ARG A 82 -0.62 -2.88 -8.46
C ARG A 82 -0.26 -1.41 -8.65
N LYS A 83 -1.06 -0.49 -8.12
CA LYS A 83 -0.79 0.96 -8.18
C LYS A 83 0.50 1.31 -7.43
N LYS A 84 0.67 0.80 -6.22
CA LYS A 84 1.88 0.98 -5.42
C LYS A 84 3.11 0.42 -6.14
N LEU A 85 3.05 -0.82 -6.62
CA LEU A 85 4.15 -1.44 -7.37
C LEU A 85 4.55 -0.62 -8.60
N ASN A 86 3.59 -0.10 -9.36
CA ASN A 86 3.88 0.72 -10.53
C ASN A 86 4.51 2.07 -10.14
N GLY A 87 4.04 2.70 -9.05
CA GLY A 87 4.64 3.93 -8.52
C GLY A 87 6.12 3.74 -8.14
N PHE A 88 6.43 2.64 -7.43
CA PHE A 88 7.82 2.27 -7.12
C PHE A 88 8.66 2.09 -8.38
N LYS A 89 8.19 1.25 -9.34
CA LYS A 89 8.91 0.99 -10.60
C LYS A 89 9.21 2.26 -11.39
N ASP A 90 8.25 3.15 -11.49
CA ASP A 90 8.39 4.36 -12.31
C ASP A 90 9.28 5.41 -11.63
N ALA A 91 9.33 5.47 -10.29
CA ALA A 91 10.30 6.26 -9.56
C ALA A 91 11.74 5.78 -9.81
N LEU A 92 12.00 4.47 -9.76
CA LEU A 92 13.31 3.89 -10.10
C LEU A 92 13.71 4.22 -11.54
N LYS A 93 12.80 4.07 -12.50
CA LYS A 93 13.07 4.42 -13.91
C LYS A 93 13.43 5.89 -14.08
N LYS A 94 12.71 6.79 -13.42
CA LYS A 94 12.99 8.23 -13.47
C LYS A 94 14.41 8.55 -12.98
N HIS A 95 14.91 7.80 -12.00
CA HIS A 95 16.28 7.93 -11.46
C HIS A 95 17.32 7.10 -12.25
N GLY A 96 16.95 6.50 -13.39
CA GLY A 96 17.87 5.76 -14.26
C GLY A 96 18.29 4.39 -13.75
N ILE A 97 17.59 3.83 -12.78
CA ILE A 97 17.83 2.48 -12.26
C ILE A 97 17.24 1.46 -13.23
N SER A 98 18.05 0.55 -13.76
CA SER A 98 17.66 -0.38 -14.82
C SER A 98 17.35 -1.80 -14.33
N ASP A 99 17.89 -2.22 -13.18
CA ASP A 99 17.74 -3.58 -12.60
C ASP A 99 16.49 -3.72 -11.71
N ILE A 100 15.38 -3.10 -12.13
CA ILE A 100 14.17 -2.91 -11.32
C ILE A 100 13.56 -4.23 -10.86
N GLU A 101 13.47 -5.24 -11.74
CA GLU A 101 12.81 -6.51 -11.40
C GLU A 101 13.58 -7.28 -10.29
N ASN A 102 14.90 -7.13 -10.21
CA ASN A 102 15.71 -7.73 -9.16
C ASN A 102 15.57 -7.03 -7.79
N ARG A 103 14.83 -5.91 -7.75
CA ARG A 103 14.56 -5.12 -6.54
C ARG A 103 13.15 -5.30 -6.02
N ILE A 104 12.37 -6.21 -6.59
CA ILE A 104 10.96 -6.42 -6.25
C ILE A 104 10.77 -7.84 -5.77
N HIS A 105 10.35 -7.99 -4.52
CA HIS A 105 10.25 -9.29 -3.87
C HIS A 105 8.85 -9.51 -3.30
N LYS A 106 8.25 -10.63 -3.68
CA LYS A 106 6.92 -11.03 -3.20
C LYS A 106 7.06 -11.94 -1.99
N TYR A 107 6.39 -11.57 -0.91
CA TYR A 107 6.22 -12.41 0.26
C TYR A 107 4.91 -13.18 0.14
N ASP A 108 4.97 -14.50 0.14
CA ASP A 108 3.81 -15.40 0.02
C ASP A 108 3.44 -16.09 1.35
N GLY A 109 4.11 -15.72 2.46
CA GLY A 109 3.85 -16.28 3.79
C GLY A 109 2.71 -15.59 4.54
N ASP A 110 2.51 -16.00 5.79
CA ASP A 110 1.52 -15.40 6.68
C ASP A 110 2.02 -14.03 7.18
N SER A 111 1.32 -12.97 6.80
CA SER A 111 1.67 -11.60 7.21
C SER A 111 1.49 -11.33 8.72
N GLN A 112 0.87 -12.24 9.49
CA GLN A 112 0.82 -12.13 10.95
C GLN A 112 2.08 -12.66 11.65
N GLN A 113 2.99 -13.26 10.89
CA GLN A 113 4.21 -13.91 11.39
C GLN A 113 5.46 -13.04 11.11
N PHE A 114 5.70 -12.02 11.93
CA PHE A 114 6.86 -11.11 11.74
C PHE A 114 8.22 -11.83 11.68
N ASN A 115 8.38 -13.00 12.32
CA ASN A 115 9.61 -13.79 12.22
C ASN A 115 9.78 -14.37 10.82
N GLU A 116 8.72 -14.86 10.20
CA GLU A 116 8.76 -15.40 8.83
C GLU A 116 9.07 -14.31 7.81
N ILE A 117 8.59 -13.07 8.03
CA ILE A 117 8.96 -11.93 7.21
C ILE A 117 10.44 -11.59 7.38
N ALA A 118 10.98 -11.68 8.60
CA ALA A 118 12.40 -11.48 8.84
C ALA A 118 13.25 -12.60 8.19
N ASP A 119 12.80 -13.86 8.19
CA ASP A 119 13.44 -14.98 7.49
C ASP A 119 13.41 -14.79 5.96
N PHE A 120 12.29 -14.28 5.43
CA PHE A 120 12.18 -13.89 4.03
C PHE A 120 13.19 -12.77 3.67
N MET A 121 13.38 -11.79 4.52
CA MET A 121 14.37 -10.73 4.30
C MET A 121 15.81 -11.26 4.31
N ASP A 122 16.13 -12.31 5.10
CA ASP A 122 17.43 -12.99 5.02
C ASP A 122 17.66 -13.68 3.66
N GLN A 123 16.60 -14.14 2.99
CA GLN A 123 16.66 -14.68 1.63
C GLN A 123 16.83 -13.55 0.61
N VAL A 124 16.02 -12.49 0.72
CA VAL A 124 16.13 -11.30 -0.14
C VAL A 124 17.55 -10.74 -0.10
N ALA A 125 18.15 -10.63 1.09
CA ALA A 125 19.54 -10.11 1.23
C ALA A 125 20.61 -10.99 0.57
N LYS A 126 20.33 -12.26 0.30
CA LYS A 126 21.24 -13.17 -0.42
C LYS A 126 21.06 -13.13 -1.94
N GLU A 127 19.85 -12.87 -2.40
CA GLU A 127 19.45 -12.99 -3.81
C GLU A 127 19.41 -11.64 -4.51
N ALA A 128 18.99 -10.57 -3.82
CA ALA A 128 18.92 -9.23 -4.37
C ALA A 128 20.30 -8.59 -4.53
N PRO A 129 20.44 -7.59 -5.42
CA PRO A 129 21.58 -6.68 -5.37
C PRO A 129 21.68 -6.02 -3.97
N PRO A 130 22.88 -5.55 -3.56
CA PRO A 130 22.99 -4.80 -2.31
C PRO A 130 21.98 -3.67 -2.21
N PHE A 131 21.39 -3.45 -1.04
CA PHE A 131 20.38 -2.42 -0.79
C PHE A 131 20.58 -1.77 0.59
N HIS A 132 20.27 -0.47 0.67
CA HIS A 132 20.27 0.34 1.90
C HIS A 132 18.91 0.96 2.17
N GLY A 133 17.91 0.63 1.36
CA GLY A 133 16.53 1.03 1.54
C GLY A 133 15.55 -0.11 1.32
N VAL A 134 14.49 -0.16 2.14
CA VAL A 134 13.35 -1.06 1.94
C VAL A 134 12.07 -0.26 1.97
N ILE A 135 11.26 -0.40 0.92
CA ILE A 135 9.89 0.12 0.89
C ILE A 135 8.94 -1.07 0.92
N ALA A 136 8.11 -1.13 1.93
CA ALA A 136 7.14 -2.20 2.11
C ALA A 136 5.73 -1.76 1.69
N ALA A 137 4.98 -2.66 1.06
CA ALA A 137 3.61 -2.41 0.62
C ALA A 137 2.61 -2.16 1.76
N ASP A 138 2.98 -2.56 2.98
CA ASP A 138 2.23 -2.29 4.21
C ASP A 138 3.15 -2.26 5.45
N ASP A 139 2.61 -1.77 6.57
CA ASP A 139 3.36 -1.65 7.82
C ASP A 139 3.69 -3.00 8.46
N VAL A 140 2.90 -4.04 8.19
CA VAL A 140 3.16 -5.38 8.74
C VAL A 140 4.46 -5.93 8.17
N LEU A 141 4.64 -5.84 6.85
CA LEU A 141 5.88 -6.20 6.17
C LEU A 141 7.05 -5.33 6.68
N ALA A 142 6.84 -4.01 6.80
CA ALA A 142 7.88 -3.09 7.27
C ALA A 142 8.35 -3.40 8.70
N VAL A 143 7.46 -3.77 9.62
CA VAL A 143 7.82 -4.22 10.99
C VAL A 143 8.66 -5.51 10.93
N GLY A 144 8.33 -6.43 10.01
CA GLY A 144 9.17 -7.60 9.75
C GLY A 144 10.58 -7.26 9.29
N VAL A 145 10.72 -6.20 8.45
CA VAL A 145 12.04 -5.67 8.04
C VAL A 145 12.79 -5.05 9.22
N VAL A 146 12.12 -4.29 10.10
CA VAL A 146 12.75 -3.77 11.33
C VAL A 146 13.27 -4.93 12.17
N LYS A 147 12.51 -6.01 12.29
CA LYS A 147 12.92 -7.21 13.03
C LYS A 147 14.11 -7.93 12.37
N TYR A 148 14.14 -8.02 11.04
CA TYR A 148 15.29 -8.51 10.28
C TYR A 148 16.55 -7.67 10.60
N ALA A 149 16.44 -6.35 10.55
CA ALA A 149 17.56 -5.44 10.82
C ALA A 149 18.08 -5.64 12.26
N GLN A 150 17.19 -5.70 13.27
CA GLN A 150 17.57 -5.95 14.67
C GLN A 150 18.29 -7.28 14.84
N ARG A 151 17.79 -8.36 14.21
CA ARG A 151 18.38 -9.71 14.30
C ARG A 151 19.78 -9.77 13.69
N ASN A 152 20.01 -9.02 12.63
CA ASN A 152 21.28 -8.99 11.89
C ASN A 152 22.22 -7.84 12.32
N HIS A 153 21.89 -7.12 13.41
CA HIS A 153 22.66 -5.98 13.92
C HIS A 153 22.87 -4.87 12.88
N ILE A 154 21.91 -4.68 11.97
CA ILE A 154 21.91 -3.61 10.98
C ILE A 154 21.33 -2.35 11.64
N SER A 155 22.05 -1.24 11.57
CA SER A 155 21.58 0.03 12.14
C SER A 155 20.44 0.62 11.31
N VAL A 156 19.32 0.95 11.95
CA VAL A 156 18.20 1.65 11.34
C VAL A 156 18.08 3.02 12.03
N PRO A 157 18.17 4.13 11.31
CA PRO A 157 18.13 4.27 9.84
C PRO A 157 19.51 4.32 9.14
N ASP A 158 20.64 4.27 9.87
CA ASP A 158 21.97 4.61 9.34
C ASP A 158 22.45 3.66 8.23
N ASP A 159 22.29 2.34 8.41
CA ASP A 159 22.67 1.33 7.42
C ASP A 159 21.49 0.88 6.55
N LEU A 160 20.25 0.99 7.06
CA LEU A 160 19.04 0.57 6.37
C LEU A 160 17.89 1.52 6.67
N SER A 161 17.42 2.26 5.69
CA SER A 161 16.19 3.05 5.77
C SER A 161 14.96 2.21 5.41
N ILE A 162 13.86 2.38 6.16
CA ILE A 162 12.64 1.58 5.98
C ILE A 162 11.42 2.49 5.90
N ILE A 163 10.59 2.27 4.87
CA ILE A 163 9.28 2.93 4.72
C ILE A 163 8.19 1.86 4.68
N GLY A 164 7.15 2.04 5.49
CA GLY A 164 5.91 1.27 5.47
C GLY A 164 4.77 1.97 4.74
N TYR A 165 3.59 1.38 4.80
CA TYR A 165 2.37 1.92 4.18
C TYR A 165 1.14 1.60 5.03
N ASN A 166 0.21 2.51 5.13
CA ASN A 166 -1.05 2.59 5.87
C ASN A 166 -1.00 3.44 7.15
N ASN A 167 0.17 3.79 7.68
CA ASN A 167 0.33 4.53 8.93
C ASN A 167 -0.52 3.93 10.07
N SER A 168 -0.48 2.63 10.20
CA SER A 168 -1.22 1.87 11.22
C SER A 168 -0.62 2.06 12.62
N MET A 169 -1.31 1.57 13.64
CA MET A 169 -0.78 1.59 15.02
C MET A 169 0.57 0.87 15.16
N LEU A 170 0.91 -0.04 14.27
CA LEU A 170 2.19 -0.75 14.27
C LEU A 170 3.38 0.20 14.12
N THR A 171 3.20 1.35 13.47
CA THR A 171 4.28 2.31 13.21
C THR A 171 4.89 2.89 14.49
N THR A 172 4.12 2.97 15.56
CA THR A 172 4.57 3.46 16.88
C THR A 172 4.87 2.34 17.87
N CYS A 173 4.69 1.07 17.48
CA CYS A 173 4.94 -0.10 18.33
C CYS A 173 6.34 -0.71 18.13
N CYS A 174 7.13 -0.26 17.16
CA CYS A 174 8.50 -0.72 16.93
C CYS A 174 9.53 0.35 17.33
N ILE A 175 10.78 -0.07 17.48
CA ILE A 175 11.92 0.82 17.79
C ILE A 175 13.01 0.54 16.77
N PRO A 176 13.43 1.56 16.00
CA PRO A 176 12.86 2.92 15.93
C PRO A 176 11.43 2.95 15.39
N GLU A 177 10.66 4.01 15.68
CA GLU A 177 9.31 4.18 15.13
C GLU A 177 9.34 4.24 13.60
N LEU A 178 8.38 3.58 12.95
CA LEU A 178 8.37 3.36 11.50
C LEU A 178 7.85 4.59 10.73
N THR A 179 8.68 5.11 9.82
CA THR A 179 8.25 6.00 8.75
C THR A 179 7.26 5.27 7.84
N SER A 180 6.10 5.83 7.61
CA SER A 180 5.05 5.16 6.85
C SER A 180 4.20 6.15 6.06
N VAL A 181 3.62 5.70 4.96
CA VAL A 181 2.64 6.45 4.20
C VAL A 181 1.28 6.38 4.90
N ASP A 182 0.73 7.53 5.28
CA ASP A 182 -0.68 7.67 5.64
C ASP A 182 -1.53 7.72 4.35
N ASN A 183 -2.25 6.65 4.08
CA ASN A 183 -3.15 6.55 2.92
C ASN A 183 -4.51 7.21 3.15
N ARG A 184 -4.69 7.95 4.25
CA ARG A 184 -5.92 8.68 4.60
C ARG A 184 -7.13 7.77 4.81
N LEU A 185 -6.93 6.56 5.34
CA LEU A 185 -7.98 5.55 5.48
C LEU A 185 -9.18 6.05 6.27
N GLU A 186 -8.96 6.79 7.35
CA GLU A 186 -10.04 7.37 8.16
C GLU A 186 -10.89 8.36 7.35
N THR A 187 -10.24 9.25 6.59
CA THR A 187 -10.94 10.20 5.71
C THR A 187 -11.70 9.47 4.59
N GLN A 188 -11.08 8.44 4.01
CA GLN A 188 -11.70 7.62 2.98
C GLN A 188 -12.96 6.91 3.48
N THR A 189 -12.88 6.26 4.64
CA THR A 189 -14.02 5.54 5.22
C THR A 189 -15.16 6.50 5.60
N HIS A 190 -14.83 7.66 6.15
CA HIS A 190 -15.83 8.70 6.44
C HIS A 190 -16.55 9.16 5.17
N GLN A 191 -15.80 9.51 4.12
CA GLN A 191 -16.36 9.91 2.81
C GLN A 191 -17.22 8.80 2.21
N LEU A 192 -16.79 7.54 2.32
CA LEU A 192 -17.52 6.40 1.78
C LEU A 192 -18.90 6.25 2.44
N VAL A 193 -18.94 6.35 3.78
CA VAL A 193 -20.18 6.27 4.54
C VAL A 193 -21.10 7.47 4.23
N GLN A 194 -20.55 8.68 4.15
CA GLN A 194 -21.32 9.86 3.74
C GLN A 194 -21.93 9.69 2.34
N THR A 195 -21.14 9.15 1.39
CA THR A 195 -21.63 8.88 0.04
C THR A 195 -22.78 7.86 0.06
N LEU A 196 -22.65 6.77 0.84
CA LEU A 196 -23.74 5.79 0.98
C LEU A 196 -25.01 6.42 1.53
N VAL A 197 -24.91 7.18 2.61
CA VAL A 197 -26.05 7.85 3.24
C VAL A 197 -26.73 8.83 2.27
N GLY A 198 -25.94 9.65 1.55
CA GLY A 198 -26.47 10.58 0.54
C GLY A 198 -27.21 9.84 -0.57
N VAL A 199 -26.62 8.78 -1.13
CA VAL A 199 -27.28 7.96 -2.17
C VAL A 199 -28.59 7.36 -1.69
N LEU A 200 -28.64 6.82 -0.47
CA LEU A 200 -29.85 6.26 0.11
C LEU A 200 -30.91 7.33 0.41
N SER A 201 -30.50 8.57 0.63
CA SER A 201 -31.39 9.73 0.80
C SER A 201 -31.84 10.34 -0.53
N GLY A 202 -31.38 9.82 -1.67
CA GLY A 202 -31.72 10.31 -3.01
C GLY A 202 -30.92 11.53 -3.45
N GLU A 203 -29.79 11.81 -2.79
CA GLU A 203 -28.87 12.89 -3.17
C GLU A 203 -27.97 12.46 -4.34
N GLU A 204 -27.60 13.41 -5.18
CA GLU A 204 -26.59 13.19 -6.21
C GLU A 204 -25.18 13.22 -5.58
N MET A 205 -24.48 12.09 -5.59
CA MET A 205 -23.18 11.93 -4.96
C MET A 205 -22.08 11.67 -6.01
N PRO A 206 -20.84 12.13 -5.76
CA PRO A 206 -19.72 11.86 -6.66
C PRO A 206 -19.46 10.35 -6.76
N LYS A 207 -19.31 9.86 -8.00
CA LYS A 207 -19.02 8.44 -8.27
C LYS A 207 -17.65 8.00 -7.77
N LYS A 208 -16.71 8.95 -7.66
CA LYS A 208 -15.34 8.64 -7.30
C LYS A 208 -14.72 9.77 -6.48
N SER A 209 -14.16 9.43 -5.32
CA SER A 209 -13.38 10.33 -4.47
C SER A 209 -11.95 9.76 -4.33
N ILE A 210 -10.94 10.58 -4.66
CA ILE A 210 -9.53 10.18 -4.60
C ILE A 210 -8.83 11.10 -3.61
N PHE A 211 -8.06 10.53 -2.69
CA PHE A 211 -7.27 11.24 -1.70
C PHE A 211 -5.78 11.04 -1.94
N SER A 212 -4.98 12.09 -1.77
CA SER A 212 -3.52 11.97 -1.77
C SER A 212 -3.05 11.47 -0.41
N GLY A 213 -2.20 10.45 -0.44
CA GLY A 213 -1.50 9.99 0.76
C GLY A 213 -0.40 10.97 1.19
N LYS A 214 0.17 10.72 2.36
CA LYS A 214 1.24 11.55 2.92
C LYS A 214 2.28 10.68 3.61
N LEU A 215 3.57 10.89 3.31
CA LEU A 215 4.66 10.27 4.05
C LEU A 215 4.75 10.89 5.46
N ILE A 216 4.61 10.07 6.49
CA ILE A 216 4.79 10.43 7.90
C ILE A 216 6.16 9.95 8.32
N LYS A 217 7.09 10.88 8.43
CA LYS A 217 8.49 10.61 8.79
C LYS A 217 8.63 10.32 10.27
N ARG A 218 9.41 9.29 10.60
CA ARG A 218 9.76 8.85 11.97
C ARG A 218 11.21 8.37 12.02
N GLY A 219 11.51 7.47 12.95
CA GLY A 219 12.87 7.03 13.25
C GLY A 219 13.51 6.05 12.27
N THR A 220 12.79 5.49 11.30
CA THR A 220 13.35 4.51 10.33
C THR A 220 13.88 5.13 9.05
N THR A 221 13.91 6.46 8.94
CA THR A 221 14.53 7.19 7.82
C THR A 221 15.27 8.43 8.32
N LEU A 222 16.28 8.89 7.59
CA LEU A 222 17.08 10.10 7.92
C LEU A 222 16.52 11.39 7.27
N PHE A 223 15.54 11.28 6.39
CA PHE A 223 15.00 12.39 5.58
C PHE A 223 13.56 12.75 5.92
#